data_ea6b6c28d9185147eaf0206439531bc8
#
_entry.id   ea6b6c28d9185147eaf0206439531bc8
#
_cell.length_a   1.000
_cell.length_b   1.000
_cell.length_c   1.000
_cell.angle_alpha   90.00
_cell.angle_beta   90.00
_cell.angle_gamma   90.00
#
_symmetry.space_group_name_H-M   'P 1'
#
loop_
_entity.id
_entity.type
_entity.pdbx_description
1 polymer ?
#
loop_
_entity_poly.entity_id
_entity_poly.type
_entity_poly.pdbx_seq_one_letter_code
_entity_poly.pdbx_strand_id
1 'polypeptide(L)'
;MTKPITKIVVLGGGTAGWLSAGLLAAEHPHLNVTLVESANVPILGVGEGTWPSMRNTLQRIGIKEIDFITQCDASFKQGSKFINWRNLSEGENYYHPFMNPQGYEHTNLHASWQRIAPDQKFADVVNMQSFVCQAALAPKQLQTPEYAAVTNYGYHLDAGKFAEFLKNHCVKNLNVTHIIDDVTEVINDEHGYIASLKTNNNG
;
A
#
# COMPACT_ATOMS: atom_id res chain seq x y z
N MET A 1 -11.17 35.05 -6.33
CA MET A 1 -10.41 34.23 -5.35
C MET A 1 -11.18 32.92 -5.19
N THR A 2 -10.56 31.78 -5.45
CA THR A 2 -11.17 30.47 -5.24
C THR A 2 -11.34 30.22 -3.74
N LYS A 3 -12.54 29.81 -3.33
CA LYS A 3 -12.78 29.42 -1.93
C LYS A 3 -11.86 28.24 -1.56
N PRO A 4 -11.24 28.23 -0.37
CA PRO A 4 -10.45 27.09 0.05
C PRO A 4 -11.35 25.85 0.22
N ILE A 5 -10.83 24.71 -0.21
CA ILE A 5 -11.50 23.43 0.01
C ILE A 5 -11.44 23.11 1.52
N THR A 6 -12.58 22.83 2.11
CA THR A 6 -12.70 22.49 3.54
C THR A 6 -13.42 21.16 3.78
N LYS A 7 -14.07 20.61 2.76
CA LYS A 7 -14.80 19.33 2.83
C LYS A 7 -14.35 18.44 1.68
N ILE A 8 -14.05 17.20 2.00
CA ILE A 8 -13.70 16.16 1.02
C ILE A 8 -14.58 14.94 1.27
N VAL A 9 -15.11 14.39 0.20
CA VAL A 9 -15.83 13.13 0.24
C VAL A 9 -15.02 12.09 -0.53
N VAL A 10 -14.72 10.96 0.13
CA VAL A 10 -14.12 9.77 -0.48
C VAL A 10 -15.24 8.77 -0.73
N LEU A 11 -15.42 8.37 -1.97
CA LEU A 11 -16.44 7.40 -2.36
C LEU A 11 -15.81 6.03 -2.55
N GLY A 12 -16.23 5.07 -1.71
CA GLY A 12 -15.77 3.68 -1.70
C GLY A 12 -14.98 3.30 -0.44
N GLY A 13 -15.42 2.25 0.24
CA GLY A 13 -14.91 1.76 1.53
C GLY A 13 -13.86 0.64 1.42
N GLY A 14 -13.28 0.40 0.25
CA GLY A 14 -12.16 -0.52 0.10
C GLY A 14 -10.86 0.05 0.68
N THR A 15 -9.80 -0.75 0.69
CA THR A 15 -8.46 -0.37 1.17
C THR A 15 -7.99 0.98 0.63
N ALA A 16 -8.16 1.23 -0.67
CA ALA A 16 -7.74 2.49 -1.31
C ALA A 16 -8.51 3.71 -0.78
N GLY A 17 -9.81 3.55 -0.56
CA GLY A 17 -10.65 4.63 0.00
C GLY A 17 -10.25 4.98 1.42
N TRP A 18 -10.11 3.98 2.29
CA TRP A 18 -9.71 4.20 3.68
C TRP A 18 -8.27 4.75 3.81
N LEU A 19 -7.32 4.29 2.98
CA LEU A 19 -5.97 4.87 2.95
C LEU A 19 -5.99 6.32 2.50
N SER A 20 -6.80 6.66 1.49
CA SER A 20 -6.94 8.05 1.01
C SER A 20 -7.57 8.93 2.07
N ALA A 21 -8.67 8.50 2.69
CA ALA A 21 -9.32 9.23 3.75
C ALA A 21 -8.40 9.43 4.97
N GLY A 22 -7.66 8.39 5.36
CA GLY A 22 -6.71 8.43 6.46
C GLY A 22 -5.57 9.42 6.22
N LEU A 23 -4.94 9.40 5.03
CA LEU A 23 -3.89 10.36 4.67
C LEU A 23 -4.40 11.80 4.66
N LEU A 24 -5.56 12.04 4.05
CA LEU A 24 -6.14 13.38 4.01
C LEU A 24 -6.44 13.91 5.41
N ALA A 25 -7.02 13.08 6.27
CA ALA A 25 -7.36 13.49 7.63
C ALA A 25 -6.12 13.69 8.52
N ALA A 26 -5.11 12.83 8.38
CA ALA A 26 -3.89 12.92 9.18
C ALA A 26 -3.03 14.14 8.79
N GLU A 27 -2.90 14.44 7.50
CA GLU A 27 -2.02 15.51 7.03
C GLU A 27 -2.70 16.87 6.92
N HIS A 28 -4.03 16.88 6.85
CA HIS A 28 -4.81 18.10 6.70
C HIS A 28 -5.92 18.19 7.75
N PRO A 29 -5.58 18.40 9.03
CA PRO A 29 -6.56 18.38 10.13
C PRO A 29 -7.63 19.48 10.05
N HIS A 30 -7.46 20.45 9.14
CA HIS A 30 -8.48 21.47 8.84
C HIS A 30 -9.56 20.99 7.87
N LEU A 31 -9.39 19.83 7.23
CA LEU A 31 -10.36 19.26 6.32
C LEU A 31 -11.37 18.39 7.05
N ASN A 32 -12.63 18.54 6.69
CA ASN A 32 -13.68 17.60 7.07
C ASN A 32 -13.72 16.46 6.04
N VAL A 33 -13.17 15.31 6.39
CA VAL A 33 -13.12 14.14 5.51
C VAL A 33 -14.28 13.22 5.83
N THR A 34 -15.09 12.92 4.81
CA THR A 34 -16.19 11.97 4.88
C THR A 34 -15.92 10.81 3.92
N LEU A 35 -16.08 9.58 4.37
CA LEU A 35 -16.07 8.40 3.50
C LEU A 35 -17.48 7.85 3.40
N VAL A 36 -17.93 7.63 2.16
CA VAL A 36 -19.22 7.03 1.84
C VAL A 36 -19.00 5.69 1.17
N GLU A 37 -19.60 4.63 1.68
CA GLU A 37 -19.55 3.31 1.08
C GLU A 37 -20.90 2.61 1.08
N SER A 38 -21.14 1.77 0.06
CA SER A 38 -22.32 0.93 -0.04
C SER A 38 -22.19 -0.29 0.88
N ALA A 39 -23.29 -0.62 1.59
CA ALA A 39 -23.39 -1.88 2.31
C ALA A 39 -23.52 -3.10 1.38
N ASN A 40 -23.87 -2.87 0.11
CA ASN A 40 -24.21 -3.91 -0.86
C ASN A 40 -23.01 -4.32 -1.75
N VAL A 41 -21.92 -3.57 -1.72
CA VAL A 41 -20.72 -3.85 -2.52
C VAL A 41 -19.70 -4.55 -1.61
N PRO A 42 -19.47 -5.86 -1.82
CA PRO A 42 -18.48 -6.57 -1.03
C PRO A 42 -17.05 -6.08 -1.34
N ILE A 43 -16.20 -6.11 -0.33
CA ILE A 43 -14.77 -5.88 -0.54
C ILE A 43 -14.25 -7.06 -1.37
N LEU A 44 -13.78 -6.77 -2.58
CA LEU A 44 -13.12 -7.75 -3.44
C LEU A 44 -11.69 -7.98 -2.91
N GLY A 45 -11.60 -8.55 -1.71
CA GLY A 45 -10.33 -8.85 -1.06
C GLY A 45 -9.89 -10.27 -1.36
N VAL A 46 -8.94 -10.41 -2.25
CA VAL A 46 -8.02 -11.55 -2.29
C VAL A 46 -6.78 -11.15 -1.51
N GLY A 47 -5.95 -12.09 -1.05
CA GLY A 47 -4.73 -11.76 -0.33
C GLY A 47 -3.92 -10.69 -1.06
N GLU A 48 -3.54 -9.65 -0.37
CA GLU A 48 -2.84 -8.51 -0.95
C GLU A 48 -1.36 -8.53 -0.64
N GLY A 49 -0.56 -8.09 -1.61
CA GLY A 49 0.86 -7.83 -1.41
C GLY A 49 1.18 -6.38 -1.71
N THR A 50 1.72 -5.67 -0.73
CA THR A 50 2.03 -4.25 -0.87
C THR A 50 3.43 -3.98 -1.42
N TRP A 51 3.65 -2.75 -1.85
CA TRP A 51 4.97 -2.18 -2.10
C TRP A 51 5.59 -1.59 -0.82
N PRO A 52 6.91 -1.38 -0.78
CA PRO A 52 7.58 -0.78 0.38
C PRO A 52 7.05 0.59 0.80
N SER A 53 6.45 1.35 -0.13
CA SER A 53 5.80 2.64 0.15
C SER A 53 4.67 2.54 1.16
N MET A 54 4.04 1.37 1.33
CA MET A 54 2.99 1.17 2.33
C MET A 54 3.47 1.47 3.76
N ARG A 55 4.72 1.16 4.10
CA ARG A 55 5.30 1.50 5.42
C ARG A 55 5.21 2.99 5.72
N ASN A 56 5.60 3.81 4.75
CA ASN A 56 5.51 5.26 4.88
C ASN A 56 4.06 5.72 5.01
N THR A 57 3.14 5.16 4.23
CA THR A 57 1.72 5.48 4.31
C THR A 57 1.14 5.16 5.70
N LEU A 58 1.39 3.97 6.23
CA LEU A 58 0.92 3.56 7.56
C LEU A 58 1.50 4.45 8.67
N GLN A 59 2.78 4.78 8.58
CA GLN A 59 3.43 5.67 9.53
C GLN A 59 2.83 7.08 9.51
N ARG A 60 2.56 7.63 8.31
CA ARG A 60 1.97 8.97 8.14
C ARG A 60 0.55 9.07 8.70
N ILE A 61 -0.24 8.01 8.64
CA ILE A 61 -1.58 7.98 9.25
C ILE A 61 -1.57 7.57 10.72
N GLY A 62 -0.38 7.41 11.32
CA GLY A 62 -0.20 7.17 12.76
C GLY A 62 -0.48 5.73 13.21
N ILE A 63 -0.41 4.75 12.32
CA ILE A 63 -0.55 3.32 12.65
C ILE A 63 0.79 2.78 13.15
N LYS A 64 0.78 2.05 14.28
CA LYS A 64 1.93 1.29 14.73
C LYS A 64 2.09 0.02 13.92
N GLU A 65 3.33 -0.29 13.53
CA GLU A 65 3.61 -1.46 12.68
C GLU A 65 3.18 -2.78 13.36
N ILE A 66 3.39 -2.88 14.67
CA ILE A 66 3.01 -4.08 15.41
C ILE A 66 1.48 -4.30 15.42
N ASP A 67 0.70 -3.23 15.58
CA ASP A 67 -0.75 -3.33 15.57
C ASP A 67 -1.26 -3.75 14.19
N PHE A 68 -0.68 -3.19 13.13
CA PHE A 68 -0.99 -3.58 11.77
C PHE A 68 -0.64 -5.05 11.50
N ILE A 69 0.58 -5.50 11.86
CA ILE A 69 1.01 -6.89 11.64
C ILE A 69 0.07 -7.86 12.35
N THR A 70 -0.29 -7.59 13.60
CA THR A 70 -1.10 -8.51 14.40
C THR A 70 -2.58 -8.50 14.03
N GLN A 71 -3.15 -7.36 13.67
CA GLN A 71 -4.59 -7.25 13.38
C GLN A 71 -4.95 -7.56 11.93
N CYS A 72 -3.97 -7.45 11.02
CA CYS A 72 -4.20 -7.73 9.60
C CYS A 72 -3.56 -9.06 9.14
N ASP A 73 -3.10 -9.91 10.07
CA ASP A 73 -2.36 -11.14 9.77
C ASP A 73 -1.23 -10.89 8.75
N ALA A 74 -0.53 -9.77 8.91
CA ALA A 74 0.46 -9.36 7.96
C ALA A 74 1.79 -10.09 8.15
N SER A 75 2.47 -10.34 7.05
CA SER A 75 3.83 -10.88 7.01
C SER A 75 4.71 -10.06 6.06
N PHE A 76 6.03 -10.22 6.18
CA PHE A 76 6.97 -9.47 5.35
C PHE A 76 7.00 -9.99 3.91
N LYS A 77 6.94 -9.07 2.95
CA LYS A 77 7.19 -9.28 1.54
C LYS A 77 8.47 -8.55 1.15
N GLN A 78 9.46 -9.26 0.62
CA GLN A 78 10.77 -8.68 0.31
C GLN A 78 11.06 -8.58 -1.19
N GLY A 79 10.08 -8.92 -2.01
CA GLY A 79 10.17 -8.91 -3.46
C GLY A 79 9.17 -9.85 -4.10
N SER A 80 9.39 -10.15 -5.38
CA SER A 80 8.63 -11.15 -6.13
C SER A 80 9.58 -12.19 -6.71
N LYS A 81 9.19 -13.45 -6.65
CA LYS A 81 9.89 -14.54 -7.33
C LYS A 81 9.10 -14.93 -8.56
N PHE A 82 9.72 -14.83 -9.73
CA PHE A 82 9.15 -15.25 -11.00
C PHE A 82 9.63 -16.64 -11.31
N ILE A 83 8.71 -17.56 -11.59
CA ILE A 83 8.99 -18.96 -11.90
C ILE A 83 8.47 -19.23 -13.31
N ASN A 84 9.34 -19.75 -14.20
CA ASN A 84 9.04 -20.05 -15.59
C ASN A 84 8.39 -18.88 -16.38
N TRP A 85 8.71 -17.63 -15.97
CA TRP A 85 8.10 -16.45 -16.56
C TRP A 85 8.69 -16.09 -17.92
N ARG A 86 10.01 -16.22 -18.05
CA ARG A 86 10.74 -15.85 -19.27
C ARG A 86 10.67 -16.96 -20.32
N ASN A 87 10.83 -18.19 -19.88
CA ASN A 87 10.70 -19.38 -20.69
C ASN A 87 10.11 -20.52 -19.83
N LEU A 88 9.61 -21.56 -20.44
CA LEU A 88 9.00 -22.70 -19.75
C LEU A 88 10.01 -23.77 -19.34
N SER A 89 11.30 -23.43 -19.25
CA SER A 89 12.33 -24.37 -18.83
C SER A 89 12.16 -24.73 -17.37
N GLU A 90 12.24 -26.02 -17.06
CA GLU A 90 12.15 -26.49 -15.69
C GLU A 90 13.22 -25.85 -14.80
N GLY A 91 12.79 -25.30 -13.65
CA GLY A 91 13.69 -24.67 -12.69
C GLY A 91 14.09 -23.23 -13.03
N GLU A 92 13.62 -22.65 -14.16
CA GLU A 92 13.87 -21.24 -14.46
C GLU A 92 13.16 -20.35 -13.44
N ASN A 93 13.90 -19.51 -12.76
CA ASN A 93 13.34 -18.53 -11.84
C ASN A 93 14.31 -17.37 -11.63
N TYR A 94 13.77 -16.21 -11.23
CA TYR A 94 14.55 -15.08 -10.78
C TYR A 94 13.76 -14.26 -9.74
N TYR A 95 14.50 -13.47 -8.96
CA TYR A 95 13.92 -12.53 -8.00
C TYR A 95 13.87 -11.11 -8.57
N HIS A 96 12.84 -10.37 -8.17
CA HIS A 96 12.76 -8.93 -8.24
C HIS A 96 12.72 -8.40 -6.79
N PRO A 97 13.89 -8.15 -6.18
CA PRO A 97 13.98 -7.68 -4.81
C PRO A 97 13.43 -6.26 -4.64
N PHE A 98 13.02 -5.91 -3.44
CA PHE A 98 12.60 -4.55 -3.12
C PHE A 98 13.76 -3.61 -2.74
N MET A 99 14.92 -4.17 -2.47
CA MET A 99 16.13 -3.40 -2.22
C MET A 99 16.75 -2.98 -3.56
N ASN A 100 17.01 -1.69 -3.71
CA ASN A 100 17.73 -1.19 -4.87
C ASN A 100 19.18 -1.68 -4.86
N PRO A 101 19.75 -2.07 -6.02
CA PRO A 101 21.15 -2.42 -6.12
C PRO A 101 22.06 -1.23 -5.75
N GLN A 102 23.15 -1.50 -5.05
CA GLN A 102 24.09 -0.44 -4.72
C GLN A 102 24.73 0.14 -6.00
N GLY A 103 24.75 1.46 -6.12
CA GLY A 103 25.33 2.18 -7.26
C GLY A 103 24.46 2.26 -8.51
N TYR A 104 23.20 1.79 -8.47
CA TYR A 104 22.30 1.81 -9.64
C TYR A 104 22.04 3.23 -10.20
N GLU A 105 22.16 4.26 -9.36
CA GLU A 105 21.98 5.66 -9.77
C GLU A 105 23.17 6.23 -10.56
N HIS A 106 24.33 5.57 -10.46
CA HIS A 106 25.59 6.11 -10.97
C HIS A 106 26.21 5.30 -12.10
N THR A 107 25.76 4.05 -12.31
CA THR A 107 26.35 3.17 -13.29
C THR A 107 25.34 2.21 -13.90
N ASN A 108 25.60 1.79 -15.15
CA ASN A 108 24.83 0.75 -15.81
C ASN A 108 25.26 -0.64 -15.30
N LEU A 109 24.63 -1.08 -14.22
CA LEU A 109 24.91 -2.38 -13.60
C LEU A 109 24.67 -3.56 -14.55
N HIS A 110 23.70 -3.44 -15.47
CA HIS A 110 23.38 -4.51 -16.42
C HIS A 110 24.55 -4.77 -17.40
N ALA A 111 25.16 -3.72 -17.95
CA ALA A 111 26.30 -3.85 -18.83
C ALA A 111 27.51 -4.46 -18.11
N SER A 112 27.73 -4.09 -16.84
CA SER A 112 28.77 -4.66 -16.01
C SER A 112 28.52 -6.15 -15.71
N TRP A 113 27.29 -6.49 -15.36
CA TRP A 113 26.88 -7.87 -15.11
C TRP A 113 27.07 -8.75 -16.35
N GLN A 114 26.62 -8.33 -17.53
CA GLN A 114 26.79 -9.08 -18.79
C GLN A 114 28.24 -9.39 -19.10
N ARG A 115 29.16 -8.48 -18.75
CA ARG A 115 30.60 -8.65 -19.02
C ARG A 115 31.28 -9.51 -17.97
N ILE A 116 30.88 -9.45 -16.69
CA ILE A 116 31.64 -10.05 -15.58
C ILE A 116 31.04 -11.38 -15.13
N ALA A 117 29.70 -11.49 -15.16
CA ALA A 117 28.99 -12.64 -14.58
C ALA A 117 27.72 -13.02 -15.37
N PRO A 118 27.82 -13.23 -16.72
CA PRO A 118 26.63 -13.45 -17.57
C PRO A 118 25.85 -14.72 -17.24
N ASP A 119 26.51 -15.71 -16.65
CA ASP A 119 25.91 -17.02 -16.28
C ASP A 119 25.19 -16.98 -14.92
N GLN A 120 25.35 -15.92 -14.16
CA GLN A 120 24.68 -15.74 -12.87
C GLN A 120 23.40 -14.90 -13.03
N LYS A 121 22.44 -15.11 -12.15
CA LYS A 121 21.22 -14.29 -12.14
C LYS A 121 21.54 -12.86 -11.76
N PHE A 122 21.06 -11.88 -12.53
CA PHE A 122 21.33 -10.46 -12.30
C PHE A 122 21.05 -10.04 -10.85
N ALA A 123 19.85 -10.37 -10.33
CA ALA A 123 19.49 -10.01 -8.98
C ALA A 123 20.44 -10.55 -7.91
N ASP A 124 20.99 -11.73 -8.11
CA ASP A 124 21.89 -12.37 -7.14
C ASP A 124 23.29 -11.72 -7.15
N VAL A 125 23.69 -11.14 -8.30
CA VAL A 125 24.99 -10.44 -8.42
C VAL A 125 24.95 -9.03 -7.83
N VAL A 126 23.83 -8.33 -8.00
CA VAL A 126 23.73 -6.90 -7.65
C VAL A 126 23.00 -6.63 -6.33
N ASN A 127 22.42 -7.65 -5.70
CA ASN A 127 21.58 -7.49 -4.53
C ASN A 127 21.63 -8.70 -3.59
N MET A 128 21.80 -8.46 -2.30
CA MET A 128 21.82 -9.53 -1.30
C MET A 128 20.43 -10.09 -0.94
N GLN A 129 19.35 -9.36 -1.26
CA GLN A 129 18.01 -9.68 -0.78
C GLN A 129 17.48 -11.00 -1.36
N SER A 130 17.90 -11.41 -2.55
CA SER A 130 17.57 -12.72 -3.10
C SER A 130 17.99 -13.86 -2.15
N PHE A 131 19.20 -13.77 -1.57
CA PHE A 131 19.69 -14.77 -0.61
C PHE A 131 18.93 -14.72 0.73
N VAL A 132 18.56 -13.52 1.19
CA VAL A 132 17.71 -13.35 2.38
C VAL A 132 16.35 -14.04 2.16
N CYS A 133 15.75 -13.86 0.98
CA CYS A 133 14.50 -14.53 0.61
C CYS A 133 14.66 -16.06 0.51
N GLN A 134 15.75 -16.53 -0.10
CA GLN A 134 16.01 -17.98 -0.23
C GLN A 134 16.23 -18.65 1.12
N ALA A 135 16.84 -17.95 2.06
CA ALA A 135 17.08 -18.42 3.42
C ALA A 135 15.86 -18.25 4.35
N ALA A 136 14.73 -17.75 3.84
CA ALA A 136 13.51 -17.45 4.60
C ALA A 136 13.76 -16.54 5.81
N LEU A 137 14.70 -15.60 5.69
CA LEU A 137 15.04 -14.65 6.75
C LEU A 137 14.15 -13.41 6.68
N ALA A 138 13.89 -12.81 7.85
CA ALA A 138 13.15 -11.56 7.98
C ALA A 138 14.00 -10.36 7.49
N PRO A 139 13.36 -9.28 7.00
CA PRO A 139 14.05 -8.07 6.53
C PRO A 139 14.59 -7.22 7.67
N LYS A 140 14.31 -7.56 8.91
CA LYS A 140 14.69 -6.82 10.11
C LYS A 140 14.98 -7.76 11.27
N GLN A 141 15.77 -7.28 12.22
CA GLN A 141 16.06 -7.97 13.48
C GLN A 141 15.00 -7.63 14.55
N LEU A 142 14.95 -8.41 15.62
CA LEU A 142 13.97 -8.23 16.70
C LEU A 142 14.02 -6.82 17.33
N GLN A 143 15.21 -6.24 17.44
CA GLN A 143 15.41 -4.90 18.03
C GLN A 143 15.31 -3.78 17.00
N THR A 144 15.08 -4.09 15.73
CA THR A 144 14.93 -3.04 14.69
C THR A 144 13.64 -2.25 14.96
N PRO A 145 13.71 -0.92 15.03
CA PRO A 145 12.53 -0.08 15.27
C PRO A 145 11.40 -0.33 14.26
N GLU A 146 10.18 0.04 14.63
CA GLU A 146 9.04 0.00 13.72
C GLU A 146 9.35 0.74 12.42
N TYR A 147 8.91 0.18 11.30
CA TYR A 147 9.12 0.67 9.93
C TYR A 147 10.57 0.78 9.45
N ALA A 148 11.57 0.60 10.33
CA ALA A 148 12.97 0.47 9.94
C ALA A 148 13.28 -0.97 9.43
N ALA A 149 14.34 -1.11 8.66
CA ALA A 149 14.72 -2.37 8.03
C ALA A 149 16.22 -2.51 7.81
N VAL A 150 16.69 -3.76 7.75
CA VAL A 150 18.01 -4.11 7.21
C VAL A 150 17.93 -4.24 5.69
N THR A 151 16.87 -4.89 5.19
CA THR A 151 16.54 -4.95 3.77
C THR A 151 15.13 -4.40 3.53
N ASN A 152 14.89 -3.77 2.38
CA ASN A 152 13.61 -3.13 2.07
C ASN A 152 12.47 -4.16 2.00
N TYR A 153 11.28 -3.80 2.47
CA TYR A 153 10.12 -4.70 2.50
C TYR A 153 8.78 -3.98 2.36
N GLY A 154 7.81 -4.68 1.88
CA GLY A 154 6.38 -4.45 2.02
C GLY A 154 5.75 -5.57 2.82
N TYR A 155 4.47 -5.84 2.61
CA TYR A 155 3.72 -6.83 3.36
C TYR A 155 2.88 -7.70 2.44
N HIS A 156 2.62 -8.95 2.87
CA HIS A 156 1.43 -9.72 2.53
C HIS A 156 0.45 -9.58 3.69
N LEU A 157 -0.83 -9.49 3.42
CA LEU A 157 -1.84 -9.24 4.44
C LEU A 157 -3.22 -9.79 4.04
N ASP A 158 -4.10 -9.94 5.02
CA ASP A 158 -5.52 -10.18 4.81
C ASP A 158 -6.23 -8.87 4.46
N ALA A 159 -6.74 -8.78 3.22
CA ALA A 159 -7.36 -7.57 2.69
C ALA A 159 -8.63 -7.17 3.45
N GLY A 160 -9.43 -8.14 3.89
CA GLY A 160 -10.65 -7.88 4.65
C GLY A 160 -10.35 -7.30 6.03
N LYS A 161 -9.40 -7.93 6.74
CA LYS A 161 -8.93 -7.42 8.04
C LYS A 161 -8.30 -6.05 7.92
N PHE A 162 -7.55 -5.80 6.85
CA PHE A 162 -6.90 -4.51 6.65
C PHE A 162 -7.91 -3.40 6.41
N ALA A 163 -8.94 -3.61 5.59
CA ALA A 163 -9.98 -2.62 5.37
C ALA A 163 -10.74 -2.28 6.67
N GLU A 164 -11.10 -3.29 7.46
CA GLU A 164 -11.75 -3.10 8.76
C GLU A 164 -10.84 -2.38 9.76
N PHE A 165 -9.56 -2.74 9.81
CA PHE A 165 -8.56 -2.09 10.65
C PHE A 165 -8.39 -0.61 10.31
N LEU A 166 -8.27 -0.28 9.01
CA LEU A 166 -8.18 1.09 8.52
C LEU A 166 -9.44 1.90 8.85
N LYS A 167 -10.63 1.32 8.61
CA LYS A 167 -11.90 1.95 8.97
C LYS A 167 -11.93 2.33 10.45
N ASN A 168 -11.63 1.38 11.32
CA ASN A 168 -11.61 1.60 12.75
C ASN A 168 -10.61 2.68 13.17
N HIS A 169 -9.42 2.67 12.59
CA HIS A 169 -8.39 3.67 12.85
C HIS A 169 -8.81 5.07 12.38
N CYS A 170 -9.31 5.19 11.14
CA CYS A 170 -9.71 6.47 10.56
C CYS A 170 -10.86 7.12 11.31
N VAL A 171 -11.89 6.33 11.67
CA VAL A 171 -13.05 6.84 12.41
C VAL A 171 -12.68 7.22 13.83
N LYS A 172 -11.96 6.36 14.56
CA LYS A 172 -11.67 6.58 15.99
C LYS A 172 -10.55 7.58 16.26
N ASN A 173 -9.52 7.60 15.43
CA ASN A 173 -8.31 8.35 15.71
C ASN A 173 -8.11 9.58 14.81
N LEU A 174 -8.72 9.59 13.62
CA LEU A 174 -8.55 10.66 12.63
C LEU A 174 -9.82 11.47 12.36
N ASN A 175 -10.90 11.18 13.09
CA ASN A 175 -12.19 11.88 12.97
C ASN A 175 -12.80 11.84 11.54
N VAL A 176 -12.52 10.79 10.77
CA VAL A 176 -13.18 10.60 9.47
C VAL A 176 -14.64 10.25 9.70
N THR A 177 -15.55 11.00 9.10
CA THR A 177 -16.97 10.69 9.11
C THR A 177 -17.24 9.52 8.19
N HIS A 178 -17.92 8.48 8.68
CA HIS A 178 -18.27 7.31 7.91
C HIS A 178 -19.77 7.25 7.66
N ILE A 179 -20.16 7.14 6.40
CA ILE A 179 -21.56 7.03 5.96
C ILE A 179 -21.70 5.73 5.15
N ILE A 180 -22.64 4.88 5.58
CA ILE A 180 -23.02 3.68 4.84
C ILE A 180 -24.27 4.02 4.04
N ASP A 181 -24.13 4.25 2.74
CA ASP A 181 -25.23 4.57 1.84
C ASP A 181 -24.81 4.37 0.36
N ASP A 182 -25.78 4.21 -0.51
CA ASP A 182 -25.55 4.12 -1.96
C ASP A 182 -25.65 5.52 -2.58
N VAL A 183 -24.56 5.94 -3.23
CA VAL A 183 -24.57 7.18 -4.02
C VAL A 183 -25.27 6.94 -5.34
N THR A 184 -26.31 7.71 -5.60
CA THR A 184 -27.17 7.58 -6.80
C THR A 184 -26.85 8.62 -7.87
N GLU A 185 -26.32 9.77 -7.47
CA GLU A 185 -26.06 10.87 -8.40
C GLU A 185 -24.92 11.77 -7.88
N VAL A 186 -24.12 12.28 -8.80
CA VAL A 186 -23.14 13.36 -8.57
C VAL A 186 -23.72 14.64 -9.16
N ILE A 187 -23.98 15.64 -8.32
CA ILE A 187 -24.59 16.89 -8.72
C ILE A 187 -23.49 17.96 -8.92
N ASN A 188 -23.46 18.54 -10.09
CA ASN A 188 -22.55 19.63 -10.42
C ASN A 188 -23.23 21.00 -10.24
N ASP A 189 -22.42 22.03 -9.93
CA ASP A 189 -22.87 23.42 -9.94
C ASP A 189 -22.90 24.00 -11.37
N GLU A 190 -23.31 25.27 -11.49
CA GLU A 190 -23.38 25.99 -12.76
C GLU A 190 -22.04 26.17 -13.48
N HIS A 191 -20.93 25.95 -12.77
CA HIS A 191 -19.56 26.03 -13.30
C HIS A 191 -18.97 24.65 -13.63
N GLY A 192 -19.72 23.56 -13.41
CA GLY A 192 -19.29 22.18 -13.64
C GLY A 192 -18.45 21.59 -12.52
N TYR A 193 -18.35 22.21 -11.35
CA TYR A 193 -17.74 21.64 -10.15
C TYR A 193 -18.74 20.76 -9.39
N ILE A 194 -18.24 19.74 -8.70
CA ILE A 194 -19.09 18.89 -7.85
C ILE A 194 -19.60 19.72 -6.68
N ALA A 195 -20.93 19.91 -6.62
CA ALA A 195 -21.63 20.61 -5.56
C ALA A 195 -22.05 19.67 -4.42
N SER A 196 -22.58 18.49 -4.76
CA SER A 196 -23.04 17.50 -3.78
C SER A 196 -23.12 16.10 -4.37
N LEU A 197 -23.30 15.13 -3.47
CA LEU A 197 -23.65 13.75 -3.81
C LEU A 197 -25.07 13.50 -3.31
N LYS A 198 -25.88 12.82 -4.11
CA LYS A 198 -27.18 12.34 -3.69
C LYS A 198 -27.08 10.89 -3.29
N THR A 199 -27.65 10.54 -2.15
CA THR A 199 -27.64 9.18 -1.63
C THR A 199 -29.07 8.67 -1.40
N ASN A 200 -29.22 7.35 -1.22
CA ASN A 200 -30.56 6.74 -1.08
C ASN A 200 -31.29 7.17 0.18
N ASN A 201 -30.58 7.31 1.31
CA ASN A 201 -31.21 7.48 2.63
C ASN A 201 -30.86 8.81 3.30
N ASN A 202 -29.79 9.48 2.93
CA ASN A 202 -29.29 10.68 3.58
C ASN A 202 -29.40 11.97 2.73
N GLY A 203 -30.02 11.88 1.58
CA GLY A 203 -30.29 13.03 0.70
C GLY A 203 -29.18 13.36 -0.30
#